data_40ed22aa3e5b2a1302c6dbbf9c8b2563
#
_entry.id   40ed22aa3e5b2a1302c6dbbf9c8b2563
#
_cell.length_a   1.000
_cell.length_b   1.000
_cell.length_c   1.000
_cell.angle_alpha   90.00
_cell.angle_beta   90.00
_cell.angle_gamma   90.00
#
_symmetry.space_group_name_H-M   'P 1'
#
loop_
_entity.id
_entity.type
_entity.pdbx_description
1 polymer ?
#
loop_
_entity_poly.entity_id
_entity_poly.type
_entity_poly.pdbx_seq_one_letter_code
_entity_poly.pdbx_strand_id
1 'polypeptide(L)'
;MVVASLLLLSAVPFAVAYPWAAQSASSFAGATSTDVFPPPGATITADETYFPDAEQVGFAGPTPTGAEPEAIQTAPVAPVKTDIYPLVSPHTTPGFNPLRYWGNLSPWSSVGGAFGLPDASPQIPVGCELTQVHILQRHGARYPSGGDPNVLAGALQAAVVNGTGFTAKGPLEFLNTWTYKLGAEILTPFGRQQLYDLGVAARVKYGELLNGFTSLPVFRTTSESRMVQSALNWAAGFFGVEVYESSYHQVIIIEEENYNNTLAPWNACNNANGPIYEMGSWYQGNWTDVYLKDTVKRLQRDLIGVELNTDIVYAMQEMCAYETVSIGYSRFCDLFTEEEWKGFEYSIDVNFWYGDGPGNPTGAAQGIGYVQELVARLTKTPLTVFDTTTNGTLDGNNITFPLNQPIYMDATHDTVIASIATAMNFTTMTAGGPLPVDHIPLDNTYHVQYIAPFASHMEGQVMTCPTSSAPSAPKETYIRFVLNDGVVPLTGIAHCATPNKDGLCRLDDFVAGMKQRIEEVDFLYDCFADYPVPYPDLLTNGREKL
;
A
#
# COMPACT_ATOMS: atom_id res chain seq x y z
N MET A 1 24.73 -63.10 42.82
CA MET A 1 24.29 -62.49 41.55
C MET A 1 23.70 -61.12 41.89
N VAL A 2 24.48 -60.07 41.75
CA VAL A 2 24.03 -58.70 41.97
C VAL A 2 23.98 -58.03 40.60
N VAL A 3 22.79 -57.66 40.17
CA VAL A 3 22.57 -56.94 38.92
C VAL A 3 22.72 -55.44 39.20
N ALA A 4 23.78 -54.87 38.65
CA ALA A 4 24.00 -53.42 38.69
C ALA A 4 23.20 -52.75 37.60
N SER A 5 22.21 -51.97 37.96
CA SER A 5 21.50 -51.08 37.02
C SER A 5 22.34 -49.84 36.74
N LEU A 6 22.84 -49.71 35.52
CA LEU A 6 23.44 -48.47 35.02
C LEU A 6 22.33 -47.46 34.73
N LEU A 7 22.25 -46.41 35.53
CA LEU A 7 21.53 -45.18 35.20
C LEU A 7 22.35 -44.38 34.19
N LEU A 8 21.94 -44.42 32.92
CA LEU A 8 22.40 -43.49 31.89
C LEU A 8 21.74 -42.14 32.15
N LEU A 9 22.51 -41.23 32.81
CA LEU A 9 22.19 -39.81 32.76
C LEU A 9 22.44 -39.31 31.32
N SER A 10 21.39 -39.16 30.57
CA SER A 10 21.43 -38.40 29.35
C SER A 10 21.62 -36.91 29.71
N ALA A 11 22.87 -36.45 29.59
CA ALA A 11 23.14 -35.01 29.58
C ALA A 11 22.43 -34.41 28.36
N VAL A 12 21.30 -33.79 28.58
CA VAL A 12 20.69 -32.90 27.59
C VAL A 12 21.64 -31.71 27.46
N PRO A 13 22.27 -31.48 26.32
CA PRO A 13 23.04 -30.24 26.15
C PRO A 13 22.02 -29.08 26.22
N PHE A 14 22.17 -28.25 27.24
CA PHE A 14 21.58 -26.91 27.18
C PHE A 14 22.28 -26.22 26.01
N ALA A 15 21.70 -26.30 24.83
CA ALA A 15 22.03 -25.38 23.76
C ALA A 15 21.63 -24.00 24.27
N VAL A 16 22.65 -23.21 24.64
CA VAL A 16 22.49 -21.77 24.77
C VAL A 16 22.09 -21.31 23.35
N ALA A 17 20.80 -21.21 23.09
CA ALA A 17 20.32 -20.68 21.85
C ALA A 17 20.77 -19.22 21.79
N TYR A 18 21.83 -18.95 21.04
CA TYR A 18 22.16 -17.60 20.68
C TYR A 18 20.92 -17.02 19.98
N PRO A 19 20.44 -15.83 20.38
CA PRO A 19 19.17 -15.27 19.86
C PRO A 19 19.11 -15.21 18.33
N TRP A 20 20.25 -15.14 17.67
CA TRP A 20 20.40 -15.12 16.21
C TRP A 20 20.16 -16.45 15.50
N ALA A 21 20.65 -17.54 16.08
CA ALA A 21 20.59 -18.85 15.43
C ALA A 21 19.16 -19.36 15.26
N ALA A 22 18.24 -18.92 16.13
CA ALA A 22 16.83 -19.30 16.04
C ALA A 22 16.08 -18.55 14.94
N GLN A 23 16.57 -17.39 14.50
CA GLN A 23 15.83 -16.53 13.59
C GLN A 23 16.30 -16.59 12.13
N SER A 24 17.55 -16.93 11.87
CA SER A 24 18.06 -16.96 10.51
C SER A 24 17.49 -18.05 9.62
N ALA A 25 17.02 -19.16 10.20
CA ALA A 25 16.38 -20.23 9.47
C ALA A 25 14.92 -19.89 9.06
N SER A 26 14.37 -18.81 9.59
CA SER A 26 12.95 -18.47 9.46
C SER A 26 12.71 -17.02 9.10
N SER A 27 13.69 -16.37 8.52
CA SER A 27 13.63 -14.94 8.22
C SER A 27 12.42 -14.51 7.39
N PHE A 28 11.79 -15.44 6.70
CA PHE A 28 10.61 -15.21 5.88
C PHE A 28 9.41 -16.07 6.24
N ALA A 29 9.53 -16.96 7.21
CA ALA A 29 8.46 -17.84 7.63
C ALA A 29 8.10 -17.55 9.08
N GLY A 30 7.37 -16.47 9.35
CA GLY A 30 6.96 -16.08 10.70
C GLY A 30 6.35 -17.22 11.54
N ALA A 31 5.83 -18.26 10.89
CA ALA A 31 5.25 -19.44 11.51
C ALA A 31 6.26 -20.47 12.03
N THR A 32 7.56 -20.24 11.98
CA THR A 32 8.58 -21.18 12.53
C THR A 32 9.00 -20.85 13.95
N SER A 33 8.60 -19.74 14.52
CA SER A 33 8.84 -19.39 15.92
C SER A 33 7.89 -20.11 16.86
N THR A 34 8.41 -20.68 17.95
CA THR A 34 7.58 -21.26 19.01
C THR A 34 6.85 -20.20 19.83
N ASP A 35 7.20 -18.92 19.65
CA ASP A 35 6.61 -17.78 20.34
C ASP A 35 5.34 -17.25 19.63
N VAL A 36 4.97 -17.83 18.49
CA VAL A 36 3.74 -17.50 17.76
C VAL A 36 2.55 -18.26 18.36
N PHE A 37 1.41 -17.61 18.46
CA PHE A 37 0.17 -18.25 18.92
C PHE A 37 -0.83 -18.37 17.74
N PRO A 38 -1.43 -19.54 17.49
CA PRO A 38 -1.01 -20.84 18.03
C PRO A 38 0.38 -21.26 17.52
N PRO A 39 1.14 -22.07 18.28
CA PRO A 39 2.44 -22.55 17.82
C PRO A 39 2.30 -23.36 16.53
N PRO A 40 3.27 -23.30 15.58
CA PRO A 40 3.23 -24.05 14.35
C PRO A 40 3.06 -25.55 14.59
N GLY A 41 2.09 -26.16 13.89
CA GLY A 41 1.77 -27.58 14.03
C GLY A 41 0.97 -27.94 15.28
N ALA A 42 0.58 -26.97 16.11
CA ALA A 42 -0.35 -27.21 17.20
C ALA A 42 -1.77 -27.39 16.65
N THR A 43 -2.40 -28.51 16.99
CA THR A 43 -3.84 -28.70 16.79
C THR A 43 -4.54 -28.21 18.06
N ILE A 44 -5.12 -27.02 17.99
CA ILE A 44 -5.97 -26.50 19.06
C ILE A 44 -7.40 -26.87 18.68
N THR A 45 -8.00 -27.81 19.41
CA THR A 45 -9.42 -28.14 19.27
C THR A 45 -10.19 -27.42 20.35
N ALA A 46 -11.34 -26.85 20.00
CA ALA A 46 -12.27 -26.33 20.99
C ALA A 46 -12.73 -27.47 21.91
N ASP A 47 -12.85 -27.18 23.21
CA ASP A 47 -13.51 -28.10 24.15
C ASP A 47 -15.02 -27.90 24.06
N GLU A 48 -15.65 -28.63 23.14
CA GLU A 48 -17.10 -28.53 22.88
C GLU A 48 -17.95 -28.89 24.09
N THR A 49 -17.38 -29.57 25.10
CA THR A 49 -18.08 -29.90 26.34
C THR A 49 -18.40 -28.64 27.16
N TYR A 50 -17.46 -27.71 27.18
CA TYR A 50 -17.60 -26.47 27.95
C TYR A 50 -17.86 -25.23 27.08
N PHE A 51 -17.57 -25.31 25.79
CA PHE A 51 -17.76 -24.24 24.80
C PHE A 51 -18.49 -24.80 23.56
N PRO A 52 -19.75 -25.27 23.73
CA PRO A 52 -20.52 -25.85 22.62
C PRO A 52 -20.92 -24.77 21.61
N ASP A 53 -21.02 -25.15 20.36
CA ASP A 53 -21.59 -24.31 19.31
C ASP A 53 -23.05 -23.97 19.56
N ALA A 54 -23.53 -22.86 19.01
CA ALA A 54 -24.90 -22.38 19.16
C ALA A 54 -25.94 -23.45 18.76
N GLU A 55 -25.67 -24.23 17.70
CA GLU A 55 -26.55 -25.34 17.28
C GLU A 55 -26.66 -26.45 18.33
N GLN A 56 -25.57 -26.75 19.02
CA GLN A 56 -25.53 -27.82 20.03
C GLN A 56 -26.36 -27.47 21.29
N VAL A 57 -26.51 -26.18 21.58
CA VAL A 57 -27.33 -25.69 22.68
C VAL A 57 -28.72 -25.23 22.24
N GLY A 58 -29.08 -25.43 20.97
CA GLY A 58 -30.39 -25.01 20.44
C GLY A 58 -30.56 -23.49 20.34
N PHE A 59 -29.45 -22.73 20.30
CA PHE A 59 -29.45 -21.28 20.19
C PHE A 59 -29.16 -20.87 18.74
N ALA A 60 -30.06 -20.10 18.12
CA ALA A 60 -29.96 -19.71 16.71
C ALA A 60 -28.94 -18.60 16.44
N GLY A 61 -28.10 -18.27 17.41
CA GLY A 61 -27.15 -17.17 17.34
C GLY A 61 -27.63 -15.94 18.13
N PRO A 62 -26.87 -14.84 18.12
CA PRO A 62 -27.23 -13.60 18.82
C PRO A 62 -28.59 -13.07 18.38
N THR A 63 -29.46 -12.80 19.32
CA THR A 63 -30.76 -12.18 19.04
C THR A 63 -30.56 -10.66 18.91
N PRO A 64 -30.86 -10.05 17.76
CA PRO A 64 -30.79 -8.61 17.63
C PRO A 64 -31.77 -7.94 18.56
N THR A 65 -31.32 -7.00 19.37
CA THR A 65 -32.19 -6.18 20.26
C THR A 65 -32.55 -4.83 19.62
N GLY A 66 -32.11 -4.61 18.38
CA GLY A 66 -32.39 -3.43 17.58
C GLY A 66 -32.28 -3.78 16.09
N ALA A 67 -32.37 -2.79 15.26
CA ALA A 67 -32.25 -2.91 13.81
C ALA A 67 -31.34 -1.79 13.25
N GLU A 68 -30.74 -2.05 12.11
CA GLU A 68 -30.10 -1.00 11.29
C GLU A 68 -31.17 0.05 10.89
N PRO A 69 -30.77 1.32 10.65
CA PRO A 69 -31.70 2.33 10.15
C PRO A 69 -32.22 1.95 8.77
N GLU A 70 -33.45 2.36 8.45
CA GLU A 70 -34.08 2.10 7.14
C GLU A 70 -33.30 2.68 5.96
N ALA A 71 -32.54 3.77 6.21
CA ALA A 71 -31.70 4.42 5.20
C ALA A 71 -30.24 4.42 5.63
N ILE A 72 -29.34 4.13 4.66
CA ILE A 72 -27.90 4.33 4.82
C ILE A 72 -27.65 5.84 4.70
N GLN A 73 -27.01 6.42 5.71
CA GLN A 73 -26.73 7.86 5.75
C GLN A 73 -25.24 8.12 5.60
N THR A 74 -24.94 9.22 4.92
CA THR A 74 -23.58 9.72 4.72
C THR A 74 -23.42 11.02 5.53
N ALA A 75 -22.35 11.10 6.31
CA ALA A 75 -22.04 12.32 7.04
C ALA A 75 -21.69 13.46 6.06
N PRO A 76 -22.19 14.68 6.28
CA PRO A 76 -21.90 15.82 5.40
C PRO A 76 -20.43 16.23 5.45
N VAL A 77 -19.72 15.88 6.52
CA VAL A 77 -18.30 16.15 6.74
C VAL A 77 -17.61 14.89 7.23
N ALA A 78 -16.66 14.37 6.45
CA ALA A 78 -15.85 13.24 6.88
C ALA A 78 -14.71 13.73 7.79
N PRO A 79 -14.45 13.08 8.94
CA PRO A 79 -13.33 13.42 9.80
C PRO A 79 -12.00 13.07 9.12
N VAL A 80 -11.00 13.93 9.33
CA VAL A 80 -9.62 13.69 8.90
C VAL A 80 -8.88 12.98 10.03
N LYS A 81 -8.26 11.84 9.74
CA LYS A 81 -7.49 11.07 10.74
C LYS A 81 -6.10 11.69 10.90
N THR A 82 -5.80 12.20 12.09
CA THR A 82 -4.51 12.84 12.40
C THR A 82 -3.60 11.97 13.28
N ASP A 83 -4.16 11.03 14.04
CA ASP A 83 -3.44 10.16 14.96
C ASP A 83 -3.28 8.75 14.42
N ILE A 84 -2.17 8.13 14.72
CA ILE A 84 -1.80 6.78 14.23
C ILE A 84 -1.81 5.80 15.42
N TYR A 85 -2.91 5.74 16.14
CA TYR A 85 -3.10 4.73 17.19
C TYR A 85 -3.14 3.31 16.57
N PRO A 86 -2.50 2.28 17.16
CA PRO A 86 -1.86 2.23 18.50
C PRO A 86 -0.32 2.40 18.47
N LEU A 87 0.26 2.93 17.41
CA LEU A 87 1.72 3.03 17.27
C LEU A 87 2.32 4.07 18.23
N VAL A 88 3.47 3.74 18.80
CA VAL A 88 4.25 4.67 19.62
C VAL A 88 5.11 5.54 18.70
N SER A 89 4.90 6.84 18.75
CA SER A 89 5.75 7.77 18.00
C SER A 89 7.17 7.73 18.56
N PRO A 90 8.20 7.64 17.69
CA PRO A 90 9.60 7.71 18.10
C PRO A 90 9.90 9.03 18.81
N HIS A 91 10.90 9.01 19.69
CA HIS A 91 11.43 10.22 20.34
C HIS A 91 12.17 11.07 19.31
N THR A 92 11.62 12.22 18.96
CA THR A 92 12.19 13.11 17.94
C THR A 92 12.19 14.56 18.39
N THR A 93 12.83 15.40 17.58
CA THR A 93 12.76 16.86 17.72
C THR A 93 11.30 17.34 17.70
N PRO A 94 10.88 18.24 18.58
CA PRO A 94 9.53 18.78 18.54
C PRO A 94 9.14 19.28 17.15
N GLY A 95 8.04 18.78 16.61
CA GLY A 95 7.53 19.16 15.28
C GLY A 95 7.95 18.23 14.14
N PHE A 96 8.86 17.28 14.37
CA PHE A 96 9.23 16.26 13.39
C PHE A 96 8.61 14.90 13.75
N ASN A 97 7.95 14.26 12.78
CA ASN A 97 7.37 12.93 12.96
C ASN A 97 7.91 11.96 11.91
N PRO A 98 8.86 11.07 12.26
CA PRO A 98 9.49 10.16 11.30
C PRO A 98 8.52 9.18 10.65
N LEU A 99 7.36 8.88 11.26
CA LEU A 99 6.32 8.03 10.65
C LEU A 99 5.83 8.57 9.30
N ARG A 100 6.10 9.83 9.00
CA ARG A 100 5.75 10.50 7.74
C ARG A 100 6.91 10.57 6.75
N TYR A 101 8.00 9.86 7.02
CA TYR A 101 9.22 9.86 6.20
C TYR A 101 9.69 8.45 5.87
N TRP A 102 8.75 7.51 5.75
CA TRP A 102 9.04 6.12 5.39
C TRP A 102 8.48 5.74 4.02
N GLY A 103 8.15 6.71 3.18
CA GLY A 103 7.61 6.48 1.84
C GLY A 103 6.40 5.55 1.86
N ASN A 104 6.46 4.45 1.10
CA ASN A 104 5.42 3.43 1.06
C ASN A 104 5.28 2.62 2.37
N LEU A 105 6.27 2.64 3.27
CA LEU A 105 6.20 2.00 4.58
C LEU A 105 5.55 2.90 5.65
N SER A 106 5.28 4.17 5.34
CA SER A 106 4.56 5.08 6.23
C SER A 106 3.15 4.56 6.49
N PRO A 107 2.66 4.60 7.74
CA PRO A 107 1.25 4.43 8.00
C PRO A 107 0.44 5.52 7.28
N TRP A 108 -0.74 5.18 6.79
CA TRP A 108 -1.63 6.16 6.17
C TRP A 108 -1.86 7.38 7.08
N SER A 109 -1.80 8.53 6.48
CA SER A 109 -2.19 9.81 7.10
C SER A 109 -2.84 10.71 6.05
N SER A 110 -3.69 11.62 6.50
CA SER A 110 -4.28 12.62 5.60
C SER A 110 -3.22 13.59 5.07
N VAL A 111 -3.25 13.85 3.75
CA VAL A 111 -2.32 14.73 3.04
C VAL A 111 -3.04 15.92 2.38
N GLY A 112 -4.08 16.42 3.00
CA GLY A 112 -4.85 17.56 2.48
C GLY A 112 -3.96 18.69 1.96
N GLY A 113 -4.21 19.16 0.73
CA GLY A 113 -3.46 20.23 0.10
C GLY A 113 -2.11 19.84 -0.54
N ALA A 114 -1.67 18.57 -0.46
CA ALA A 114 -0.36 18.13 -0.93
C ALA A 114 -0.16 18.21 -2.46
N PHE A 115 -1.23 18.20 -3.25
CA PHE A 115 -1.13 18.07 -4.71
C PHE A 115 -1.35 19.39 -5.47
N GLY A 116 -1.14 20.53 -4.82
CA GLY A 116 -1.20 21.84 -5.49
C GLY A 116 -2.56 22.54 -5.45
N LEU A 117 -3.53 22.00 -4.71
CA LEU A 117 -4.80 22.65 -4.37
C LEU A 117 -4.93 22.79 -2.84
N PRO A 118 -4.18 23.71 -2.21
CA PRO A 118 -4.05 23.76 -0.74
C PRO A 118 -5.36 24.07 -0.02
N ASP A 119 -6.28 24.77 -0.68
CA ASP A 119 -7.59 25.16 -0.12
C ASP A 119 -8.71 24.15 -0.48
N ALA A 120 -8.41 23.15 -1.30
CA ALA A 120 -9.40 22.14 -1.68
C ALA A 120 -9.67 21.16 -0.53
N SER A 121 -10.94 20.91 -0.26
CA SER A 121 -11.37 19.97 0.77
C SER A 121 -11.73 18.62 0.17
N PRO A 122 -11.45 17.48 0.82
CA PRO A 122 -11.97 16.16 0.44
C PRO A 122 -13.50 16.08 0.57
N GLN A 123 -14.13 17.04 1.24
CA GLN A 123 -15.58 17.10 1.41
C GLN A 123 -16.27 17.35 0.07
N ILE A 124 -17.49 16.82 -0.09
CA ILE A 124 -18.30 17.09 -1.28
C ILE A 124 -18.58 18.60 -1.36
N PRO A 125 -18.28 19.26 -2.49
CA PRO A 125 -18.49 20.69 -2.64
C PRO A 125 -19.95 21.09 -2.42
N VAL A 126 -20.16 22.24 -1.80
CA VAL A 126 -21.50 22.74 -1.47
C VAL A 126 -22.39 22.84 -2.72
N GLY A 127 -23.56 22.23 -2.65
CA GLY A 127 -24.55 22.19 -3.72
C GLY A 127 -24.35 21.03 -4.70
N CYS A 128 -23.26 20.28 -4.60
CA CYS A 128 -23.06 19.06 -5.36
C CYS A 128 -23.70 17.86 -4.65
N GLU A 129 -24.11 16.88 -5.43
CA GLU A 129 -24.70 15.62 -4.99
C GLU A 129 -23.87 14.46 -5.55
N LEU A 130 -23.27 13.66 -4.67
CA LEU A 130 -22.49 12.50 -5.06
C LEU A 130 -23.40 11.44 -5.67
N THR A 131 -22.98 10.86 -6.79
CA THR A 131 -23.77 9.85 -7.52
C THR A 131 -23.05 8.53 -7.69
N GLN A 132 -21.71 8.53 -7.63
CA GLN A 132 -20.90 7.32 -7.75
C GLN A 132 -19.53 7.56 -7.14
N VAL A 133 -18.90 6.48 -6.61
CA VAL A 133 -17.52 6.52 -6.14
C VAL A 133 -16.74 5.28 -6.61
N HIS A 134 -15.49 5.50 -6.99
CA HIS A 134 -14.51 4.47 -7.34
C HIS A 134 -13.37 4.54 -6.32
N ILE A 135 -13.22 3.52 -5.50
CA ILE A 135 -12.21 3.44 -4.45
C ILE A 135 -11.14 2.45 -4.89
N LEU A 136 -9.92 2.92 -5.10
CA LEU A 136 -8.74 2.11 -5.31
C LEU A 136 -7.95 2.08 -4.01
N GLN A 137 -7.81 0.92 -3.38
CA GLN A 137 -7.32 0.76 -2.02
C GLN A 137 -6.05 -0.10 -1.99
N ARG A 138 -4.95 0.41 -1.43
CA ARG A 138 -3.77 -0.39 -1.12
C ARG A 138 -4.02 -1.27 0.10
N HIS A 139 -3.34 -2.42 0.17
CA HIS A 139 -3.32 -3.24 1.39
C HIS A 139 -2.83 -2.45 2.62
N GLY A 140 -3.17 -2.91 3.81
CA GLY A 140 -2.70 -2.37 5.09
C GLY A 140 -1.23 -2.67 5.37
N ALA A 141 -0.74 -2.19 6.51
CA ALA A 141 0.62 -2.49 6.96
C ALA A 141 0.86 -4.00 7.04
N ARG A 142 1.99 -4.43 6.50
CA ARG A 142 2.41 -5.84 6.39
C ARG A 142 3.79 -6.07 6.98
N TYR A 143 4.12 -7.32 7.20
CA TYR A 143 5.49 -7.73 7.45
C TYR A 143 6.34 -7.58 6.18
N PRO A 144 7.68 -7.56 6.30
CA PRO A 144 8.57 -7.45 5.14
C PRO A 144 8.32 -8.53 4.08
N SER A 145 8.55 -8.20 2.80
CA SER A 145 8.49 -9.17 1.69
C SER A 145 9.75 -10.04 1.56
N GLY A 146 10.71 -9.86 2.44
CA GLY A 146 11.99 -10.53 2.37
C GLY A 146 13.11 -9.59 1.95
N GLY A 147 14.34 -10.05 2.05
CA GLY A 147 15.52 -9.28 1.61
C GLY A 147 16.02 -8.29 2.64
N ASP A 148 15.94 -7.03 2.36
CA ASP A 148 16.72 -5.97 2.98
C ASP A 148 16.64 -5.84 4.51
N PRO A 149 15.48 -5.91 5.17
CA PRO A 149 15.45 -5.83 6.64
C PRO A 149 16.20 -6.94 7.36
N ASN A 150 16.45 -8.07 6.71
CA ASN A 150 17.18 -9.20 7.28
C ASN A 150 18.71 -9.09 7.14
N VAL A 151 19.22 -8.19 6.33
CA VAL A 151 20.67 -8.02 6.09
C VAL A 151 21.40 -7.76 7.38
N LEU A 152 20.90 -6.89 8.26
CA LEU A 152 21.46 -6.67 9.58
C LEU A 152 21.46 -7.94 10.43
N ALA A 153 20.34 -8.64 10.54
CA ALA A 153 20.24 -9.87 11.31
C ALA A 153 21.22 -10.93 10.81
N GLY A 154 21.34 -11.07 9.50
CA GLY A 154 22.31 -11.96 8.85
C GLY A 154 23.76 -11.60 9.18
N ALA A 155 24.12 -10.32 9.12
CA ALA A 155 25.47 -9.85 9.44
C ALA A 155 25.85 -10.11 10.91
N LEU A 156 24.96 -9.83 11.84
CA LEU A 156 25.17 -10.09 13.26
C LEU A 156 25.30 -11.59 13.54
N GLN A 157 24.44 -12.41 12.91
CA GLN A 157 24.53 -13.87 13.04
C GLN A 157 25.84 -14.42 12.46
N ALA A 158 26.26 -13.95 11.29
CA ALA A 158 27.51 -14.37 10.68
C ALA A 158 28.70 -14.11 11.60
N ALA A 159 28.74 -12.97 12.29
CA ALA A 159 29.76 -12.65 13.27
C ALA A 159 29.79 -13.65 14.44
N VAL A 160 28.61 -14.08 14.92
CA VAL A 160 28.50 -15.08 16.00
C VAL A 160 28.96 -16.47 15.53
N VAL A 161 28.46 -16.91 14.36
CA VAL A 161 28.74 -18.24 13.80
C VAL A 161 30.23 -18.39 13.45
N ASN A 162 30.85 -17.35 12.91
CA ASN A 162 32.29 -17.33 12.57
C ASN A 162 33.19 -17.22 13.80
N GLY A 163 32.65 -17.10 15.02
CA GLY A 163 33.39 -17.02 16.27
C GLY A 163 34.06 -15.67 16.54
N THR A 164 33.83 -14.66 15.70
CA THR A 164 34.32 -13.29 15.95
C THR A 164 33.46 -12.57 16.98
N GLY A 165 32.19 -12.88 17.04
CA GLY A 165 31.22 -12.18 17.87
C GLY A 165 31.06 -10.71 17.47
N PHE A 166 30.19 -10.01 18.18
CA PHE A 166 30.08 -8.55 18.07
C PHE A 166 29.80 -7.92 19.44
N THR A 167 30.06 -6.63 19.52
CA THR A 167 29.72 -5.82 20.69
C THR A 167 29.16 -4.49 20.22
N ALA A 168 27.93 -4.19 20.63
CA ALA A 168 27.26 -2.92 20.35
C ALA A 168 27.28 -2.03 21.61
N LYS A 169 27.47 -0.72 21.45
CA LYS A 169 27.56 0.29 22.51
C LYS A 169 26.69 1.50 22.18
N GLY A 170 26.55 2.40 23.14
CA GLY A 170 25.85 3.66 22.96
C GLY A 170 24.44 3.47 22.42
N PRO A 171 24.04 4.18 21.39
CA PRO A 171 22.70 4.04 20.81
C PRO A 171 22.42 2.66 20.23
N LEU A 172 23.46 1.90 19.85
CA LEU A 172 23.34 0.54 19.32
C LEU A 172 23.37 -0.56 20.41
N GLU A 173 23.53 -0.23 21.70
CA GLU A 173 23.66 -1.22 22.78
C GLU A 173 22.53 -2.26 22.79
N PHE A 174 21.33 -1.88 22.36
CA PHE A 174 20.18 -2.79 22.31
C PHE A 174 20.41 -3.98 21.36
N LEU A 175 21.29 -3.87 20.37
CA LEU A 175 21.62 -4.96 19.44
C LEU A 175 22.22 -6.18 20.15
N ASN A 176 22.86 -6.00 21.31
CA ASN A 176 23.41 -7.12 22.08
C ASN A 176 22.33 -8.11 22.56
N THR A 177 21.06 -7.69 22.59
CA THR A 177 19.90 -8.51 23.00
C THR A 177 18.78 -8.51 21.98
N TRP A 178 18.92 -7.73 20.91
CA TRP A 178 17.91 -7.67 19.87
C TRP A 178 17.86 -8.96 19.06
N THR A 179 16.67 -9.37 18.70
CA THR A 179 16.41 -10.50 17.81
C THR A 179 15.39 -10.09 16.75
N TYR A 180 15.54 -10.58 15.54
CA TYR A 180 14.55 -10.39 14.48
C TYR A 180 13.26 -11.17 14.81
N LYS A 181 12.13 -10.49 14.91
CA LYS A 181 10.85 -11.07 15.37
C LYS A 181 9.71 -10.94 14.35
N LEU A 182 10.03 -10.42 13.18
CA LEU A 182 8.99 -10.12 12.20
C LEU A 182 8.61 -11.38 11.41
N GLY A 183 7.34 -11.45 11.00
CA GLY A 183 6.86 -12.40 10.00
C GLY A 183 7.25 -11.99 8.58
N ALA A 184 6.54 -12.51 7.59
CA ALA A 184 6.75 -12.18 6.19
C ALA A 184 5.41 -12.05 5.45
N GLU A 185 5.32 -11.11 4.53
CA GLU A 185 4.27 -10.92 3.50
C GLU A 185 2.87 -10.57 4.01
N ILE A 186 2.39 -11.19 5.07
CA ILE A 186 1.01 -11.03 5.55
C ILE A 186 0.78 -9.72 6.30
N LEU A 187 -0.47 -9.32 6.44
CA LEU A 187 -0.84 -8.13 7.21
C LEU A 187 -0.44 -8.24 8.68
N THR A 188 0.06 -7.13 9.22
CA THR A 188 0.20 -6.96 10.67
C THR A 188 -1.19 -6.77 11.32
N PRO A 189 -1.31 -6.94 12.67
CA PRO A 189 -2.53 -6.57 13.38
C PRO A 189 -2.95 -5.12 13.12
N PHE A 190 -1.98 -4.19 13.09
CA PHE A 190 -2.23 -2.80 12.75
C PHE A 190 -2.72 -2.62 11.31
N GLY A 191 -2.17 -3.36 10.34
CA GLY A 191 -2.63 -3.33 8.96
C GLY A 191 -4.10 -3.75 8.80
N ARG A 192 -4.54 -4.78 9.55
CA ARG A 192 -5.95 -5.17 9.59
C ARG A 192 -6.84 -4.07 10.16
N GLN A 193 -6.39 -3.42 11.25
CA GLN A 193 -7.10 -2.28 11.83
C GLN A 193 -7.24 -1.13 10.83
N GLN A 194 -6.16 -0.78 10.09
CA GLN A 194 -6.21 0.29 9.10
C GLN A 194 -7.33 0.08 8.07
N LEU A 195 -7.45 -1.14 7.55
CA LEU A 195 -8.48 -1.43 6.54
C LEU A 195 -9.89 -1.43 7.12
N TYR A 196 -10.07 -1.97 8.33
CA TYR A 196 -11.34 -1.92 9.02
C TYR A 196 -11.79 -0.47 9.26
N ASP A 197 -10.89 0.38 9.78
CA ASP A 197 -11.17 1.80 10.03
C ASP A 197 -11.53 2.55 8.73
N LEU A 198 -10.84 2.25 7.62
CA LEU A 198 -11.15 2.84 6.31
C LEU A 198 -12.49 2.35 5.75
N GLY A 199 -12.84 1.08 5.98
CA GLY A 199 -14.17 0.58 5.67
C GLY A 199 -15.27 1.33 6.41
N VAL A 200 -15.09 1.56 7.72
CA VAL A 200 -16.00 2.38 8.55
C VAL A 200 -16.07 3.82 8.01
N ALA A 201 -14.92 4.43 7.69
CA ALA A 201 -14.89 5.77 7.13
C ALA A 201 -15.62 5.86 5.78
N ALA A 202 -15.41 4.87 4.91
CA ALA A 202 -16.11 4.79 3.62
C ALA A 202 -17.63 4.60 3.78
N ARG A 203 -18.06 3.80 4.79
CA ARG A 203 -19.49 3.67 5.10
C ARG A 203 -20.10 5.01 5.51
N VAL A 204 -19.41 5.77 6.35
CA VAL A 204 -19.86 7.08 6.82
C VAL A 204 -19.89 8.10 5.67
N LYS A 205 -18.87 8.05 4.77
CA LYS A 205 -18.76 8.97 3.63
C LYS A 205 -19.76 8.65 2.50
N TYR A 206 -19.94 7.38 2.17
CA TYR A 206 -20.52 6.92 0.90
C TYR A 206 -21.68 5.95 1.05
N GLY A 207 -22.02 5.54 2.26
CA GLY A 207 -23.06 4.52 2.49
C GLY A 207 -24.42 4.89 1.90
N GLU A 208 -24.76 6.17 1.86
CA GLU A 208 -26.02 6.66 1.27
C GLU A 208 -26.18 6.30 -0.23
N LEU A 209 -25.07 6.13 -0.95
CA LEU A 209 -25.12 5.71 -2.36
C LEU A 209 -25.76 4.33 -2.56
N LEU A 210 -25.80 3.49 -1.53
CA LEU A 210 -26.48 2.18 -1.58
C LEU A 210 -28.00 2.27 -1.35
N ASN A 211 -28.54 3.43 -0.97
CA ASN A 211 -29.97 3.57 -0.80
C ASN A 211 -30.70 3.32 -2.12
N GLY A 212 -31.62 2.37 -2.11
CA GLY A 212 -32.37 1.95 -3.30
C GLY A 212 -31.58 1.07 -4.28
N PHE A 213 -30.32 0.73 -4.02
CA PHE A 213 -29.59 -0.26 -4.80
C PHE A 213 -30.05 -1.67 -4.40
N THR A 214 -30.52 -2.45 -5.37
CA THR A 214 -31.23 -3.73 -5.13
C THR A 214 -30.40 -4.98 -5.41
N SER A 215 -29.13 -4.80 -5.81
CA SER A 215 -28.19 -5.89 -6.06
C SER A 215 -27.06 -5.86 -5.04
N LEU A 216 -26.36 -6.98 -4.87
CA LEU A 216 -25.12 -6.97 -4.09
C LEU A 216 -24.00 -6.29 -4.90
N PRO A 217 -23.28 -5.33 -4.34
CA PRO A 217 -22.13 -4.75 -5.01
C PRO A 217 -21.01 -5.79 -5.20
N VAL A 218 -20.25 -5.65 -6.28
CA VAL A 218 -19.08 -6.48 -6.58
C VAL A 218 -17.83 -5.66 -6.27
N PHE A 219 -17.01 -6.13 -5.33
CA PHE A 219 -15.69 -5.58 -5.02
C PHE A 219 -14.60 -6.53 -5.50
N ARG A 220 -13.44 -5.99 -5.85
CA ARG A 220 -12.36 -6.78 -6.44
C ARG A 220 -11.08 -6.69 -5.61
N THR A 221 -10.29 -7.75 -5.64
CA THR A 221 -8.96 -7.81 -5.04
C THR A 221 -8.06 -8.74 -5.84
N THR A 222 -6.76 -8.68 -5.63
CA THR A 222 -5.84 -9.71 -6.14
C THR A 222 -5.75 -10.89 -5.18
N SER A 223 -5.06 -11.97 -5.58
CA SER A 223 -5.11 -13.26 -4.86
C SER A 223 -4.13 -13.40 -3.70
N GLU A 224 -3.19 -12.49 -3.50
CA GLU A 224 -2.28 -12.59 -2.37
C GLU A 224 -3.01 -12.45 -1.02
N SER A 225 -2.52 -13.18 -0.01
CA SER A 225 -3.15 -13.22 1.32
C SER A 225 -3.38 -11.82 1.92
N ARG A 226 -2.37 -10.93 1.83
CA ARG A 226 -2.49 -9.56 2.34
C ARG A 226 -3.56 -8.75 1.61
N MET A 227 -3.77 -9.03 0.33
CA MET A 227 -4.77 -8.35 -0.50
C MET A 227 -6.18 -8.81 -0.15
N VAL A 228 -6.39 -10.13 -0.13
CA VAL A 228 -7.69 -10.72 0.26
C VAL A 228 -8.08 -10.29 1.68
N GLN A 229 -7.15 -10.37 2.64
CA GLN A 229 -7.41 -9.94 4.01
C GLN A 229 -7.69 -8.43 4.11
N SER A 230 -7.03 -7.61 3.29
CA SER A 230 -7.31 -6.17 3.23
C SER A 230 -8.74 -5.90 2.78
N ALA A 231 -9.18 -6.54 1.69
CA ALA A 231 -10.53 -6.40 1.17
C ALA A 231 -11.59 -6.88 2.18
N LEU A 232 -11.35 -8.02 2.86
CA LEU A 232 -12.27 -8.55 3.87
C LEU A 232 -12.38 -7.63 5.11
N ASN A 233 -11.26 -7.13 5.63
CA ASN A 233 -11.30 -6.20 6.77
C ASN A 233 -11.99 -4.88 6.40
N TRP A 234 -11.75 -4.37 5.19
CA TRP A 234 -12.45 -3.18 4.70
C TRP A 234 -13.97 -3.44 4.59
N ALA A 235 -14.36 -4.58 4.00
CA ALA A 235 -15.78 -4.94 3.88
C ALA A 235 -16.45 -5.13 5.24
N ALA A 236 -15.76 -5.75 6.22
CA ALA A 236 -16.25 -5.89 7.58
C ALA A 236 -16.45 -4.52 8.27
N GLY A 237 -15.55 -3.55 8.03
CA GLY A 237 -15.73 -2.17 8.50
C GLY A 237 -16.88 -1.45 7.81
N PHE A 238 -17.07 -1.69 6.51
CA PHE A 238 -18.10 -1.03 5.71
C PHE A 238 -19.50 -1.58 5.97
N PHE A 239 -19.69 -2.89 5.96
CA PHE A 239 -21.00 -3.53 6.12
C PHE A 239 -21.33 -3.92 7.56
N GLY A 240 -20.33 -4.04 8.43
CA GLY A 240 -20.45 -4.58 9.77
C GLY A 240 -20.06 -6.06 9.84
N VAL A 241 -19.42 -6.45 10.95
CA VAL A 241 -18.81 -7.77 11.16
C VAL A 241 -19.82 -8.92 11.02
N GLU A 242 -21.06 -8.72 11.45
CA GLU A 242 -22.08 -9.79 11.46
C GLU A 242 -22.62 -10.13 10.06
N VAL A 243 -22.57 -9.20 9.12
CA VAL A 243 -23.30 -9.32 7.85
C VAL A 243 -22.45 -9.15 6.60
N TYR A 244 -21.17 -8.75 6.73
CA TYR A 244 -20.38 -8.38 5.55
C TYR A 244 -20.26 -9.49 4.52
N GLU A 245 -20.12 -10.76 4.94
CA GLU A 245 -19.93 -11.90 4.02
C GLU A 245 -21.13 -12.10 3.08
N SER A 246 -22.32 -11.70 3.50
CA SER A 246 -23.56 -11.79 2.71
C SER A 246 -23.96 -10.47 2.03
N SER A 247 -23.22 -9.38 2.25
CA SER A 247 -23.59 -8.02 1.81
C SER A 247 -22.97 -7.59 0.49
N TYR A 248 -22.05 -8.39 -0.09
CA TYR A 248 -21.40 -8.10 -1.35
C TYR A 248 -20.84 -9.38 -1.99
N HIS A 249 -20.34 -9.27 -3.21
CA HIS A 249 -19.58 -10.31 -3.88
C HIS A 249 -18.11 -9.90 -3.96
N GLN A 250 -17.21 -10.79 -3.53
CA GLN A 250 -15.76 -10.59 -3.67
C GLN A 250 -15.25 -11.32 -4.91
N VAL A 251 -14.77 -10.57 -5.90
CA VAL A 251 -13.98 -11.11 -7.02
C VAL A 251 -12.51 -11.11 -6.61
N ILE A 252 -11.85 -12.24 -6.73
CA ILE A 252 -10.41 -12.43 -6.52
C ILE A 252 -9.76 -12.67 -7.88
N ILE A 253 -8.91 -11.75 -8.32
CA ILE A 253 -8.18 -11.85 -9.58
C ILE A 253 -6.83 -12.50 -9.30
N ILE A 254 -6.51 -13.57 -10.03
CA ILE A 254 -5.28 -14.34 -9.83
C ILE A 254 -4.05 -13.47 -10.15
N GLU A 255 -3.08 -13.49 -9.25
CA GLU A 255 -1.82 -12.76 -9.33
C GLU A 255 -0.66 -13.74 -9.60
N GLU A 256 -0.64 -14.31 -10.79
CA GLU A 256 0.39 -15.26 -11.25
C GLU A 256 0.74 -14.97 -12.72
N GLU A 257 1.85 -15.52 -13.18
CA GLU A 257 2.24 -15.46 -14.59
C GLU A 257 1.10 -15.96 -15.50
N ASN A 258 0.95 -15.32 -16.64
CA ASN A 258 -0.06 -15.61 -17.66
C ASN A 258 -1.52 -15.25 -17.29
N TYR A 259 -1.72 -14.51 -16.20
CA TYR A 259 -3.01 -13.91 -15.88
C TYR A 259 -2.98 -12.39 -16.06
N ASN A 260 -3.91 -11.89 -16.86
CA ASN A 260 -4.13 -10.44 -16.93
C ASN A 260 -4.84 -9.97 -15.66
N ASN A 261 -4.27 -8.97 -15.02
CA ASN A 261 -4.77 -8.40 -13.78
C ASN A 261 -4.41 -6.91 -13.69
N THR A 262 -5.39 -6.04 -13.78
CA THR A 262 -5.19 -4.58 -13.69
C THR A 262 -4.82 -4.10 -12.29
N LEU A 263 -5.02 -4.94 -11.27
CA LEU A 263 -4.70 -4.66 -9.87
C LEU A 263 -3.34 -5.26 -9.44
N ALA A 264 -2.68 -6.02 -10.36
CA ALA A 264 -1.34 -6.54 -10.23
C ALA A 264 -0.74 -6.74 -11.66
N PRO A 265 -0.43 -5.67 -12.37
CA PRO A 265 -0.22 -5.66 -13.83
C PRO A 265 1.14 -6.21 -14.28
N TRP A 266 2.15 -6.27 -13.40
CA TRP A 266 3.52 -6.62 -13.75
C TRP A 266 3.67 -8.01 -14.40
N ASN A 267 2.83 -8.99 -14.02
CA ASN A 267 2.85 -10.32 -14.63
C ASN A 267 2.43 -10.33 -16.10
N ALA A 268 1.73 -9.30 -16.57
CA ALA A 268 1.29 -9.14 -17.96
C ALA A 268 2.16 -8.15 -18.76
N CYS A 269 3.24 -7.61 -18.15
CA CYS A 269 4.16 -6.66 -18.76
C CYS A 269 5.60 -7.16 -18.61
N ASN A 270 6.17 -7.74 -19.67
CA ASN A 270 7.46 -8.40 -19.59
C ASN A 270 8.59 -7.47 -19.13
N ASN A 271 8.62 -6.24 -19.62
CA ASN A 271 9.64 -5.25 -19.28
C ASN A 271 9.50 -4.72 -17.85
N ALA A 272 8.37 -4.94 -17.18
CA ALA A 272 8.20 -4.63 -15.76
C ALA A 272 8.86 -5.67 -14.82
N ASN A 273 9.52 -6.71 -15.36
CA ASN A 273 10.16 -7.78 -14.59
C ASN A 273 11.63 -7.98 -14.95
N GLY A 274 12.28 -7.00 -15.56
CA GLY A 274 13.66 -7.13 -16.06
C GLY A 274 14.50 -5.88 -15.76
N PRO A 275 15.55 -5.65 -16.54
CA PRO A 275 16.48 -4.53 -16.32
C PRO A 275 15.82 -3.14 -16.26
N ILE A 276 14.65 -2.97 -16.89
CA ILE A 276 13.87 -1.72 -16.83
C ILE A 276 13.25 -1.52 -15.44
N TYR A 277 12.73 -2.57 -14.83
CA TYR A 277 12.25 -2.52 -13.45
C TYR A 277 13.39 -2.27 -12.45
N GLU A 278 14.57 -2.90 -12.68
CA GLU A 278 15.75 -2.74 -11.82
C GLU A 278 16.30 -1.31 -11.79
N MET A 279 15.89 -0.43 -12.71
CA MET A 279 16.27 0.99 -12.69
C MET A 279 15.92 1.63 -11.34
N GLY A 280 14.73 1.34 -10.78
CA GLY A 280 14.32 1.87 -9.48
C GLY A 280 15.34 1.58 -8.39
N SER A 281 15.73 0.32 -8.23
CA SER A 281 16.72 -0.10 -7.22
C SER A 281 18.11 0.45 -7.51
N TRP A 282 18.50 0.54 -8.77
CA TRP A 282 19.80 1.08 -9.15
C TRP A 282 19.93 2.58 -8.83
N TYR A 283 18.94 3.38 -9.19
CA TYR A 283 18.91 4.81 -8.85
C TYR A 283 18.81 5.03 -7.33
N GLN A 284 17.99 4.23 -6.64
CA GLN A 284 17.90 4.24 -5.18
C GLN A 284 19.24 3.95 -4.52
N GLY A 285 19.98 2.92 -4.96
CA GLY A 285 21.29 2.57 -4.46
C GLY A 285 22.30 3.71 -4.60
N ASN A 286 22.32 4.39 -5.76
CA ASN A 286 23.18 5.56 -5.97
C ASN A 286 22.89 6.69 -4.96
N TRP A 287 21.62 6.97 -4.67
CA TRP A 287 21.25 7.95 -3.67
C TRP A 287 21.58 7.48 -2.24
N THR A 288 21.34 6.20 -1.94
CA THR A 288 21.63 5.60 -0.62
C THR A 288 23.10 5.74 -0.26
N ASP A 289 24.01 5.52 -1.19
CA ASP A 289 25.45 5.73 -1.01
C ASP A 289 25.84 7.19 -0.75
N VAL A 290 25.03 8.14 -1.21
CA VAL A 290 25.27 9.57 -0.95
C VAL A 290 24.84 9.93 0.46
N TYR A 291 23.56 9.70 0.83
CA TYR A 291 23.04 10.24 2.09
C TYR A 291 23.42 9.44 3.33
N LEU A 292 23.73 8.12 3.22
CA LEU A 292 24.15 7.29 4.37
C LEU A 292 25.65 7.26 4.60
N LYS A 293 26.45 7.84 3.71
CA LYS A 293 27.91 7.80 3.81
C LYS A 293 28.49 8.19 5.18
N ASP A 294 27.98 9.22 5.80
CA ASP A 294 28.47 9.68 7.11
C ASP A 294 27.72 8.99 8.26
N THR A 295 26.48 8.54 8.03
CA THR A 295 25.70 7.71 8.97
C THR A 295 26.40 6.39 9.23
N VAL A 296 26.86 5.69 8.18
CA VAL A 296 27.65 4.45 8.30
C VAL A 296 28.86 4.66 9.22
N LYS A 297 29.65 5.72 8.97
CA LYS A 297 30.82 6.04 9.81
C LYS A 297 30.45 6.37 11.25
N ARG A 298 29.32 7.04 11.45
CA ARG A 298 28.83 7.41 12.78
C ARG A 298 28.43 6.18 13.58
N LEU A 299 27.60 5.29 12.99
CA LEU A 299 27.12 4.07 13.66
C LEU A 299 28.21 3.02 13.82
N GLN A 300 29.17 2.92 12.88
CA GLN A 300 30.30 1.98 12.99
C GLN A 300 31.12 2.15 14.26
N ARG A 301 31.18 3.35 14.84
CA ARG A 301 31.93 3.59 16.09
C ARG A 301 31.39 2.81 17.29
N ASP A 302 30.10 2.50 17.23
CA ASP A 302 29.37 1.86 18.30
C ASP A 302 29.09 0.37 18.03
N LEU A 303 29.53 -0.18 16.89
CA LEU A 303 29.41 -1.59 16.55
C LEU A 303 30.82 -2.18 16.24
N ILE A 304 31.23 -3.15 17.04
CA ILE A 304 32.52 -3.84 16.92
C ILE A 304 32.26 -5.29 16.50
N GLY A 305 33.01 -5.80 15.55
CA GLY A 305 32.90 -7.20 15.07
C GLY A 305 31.98 -7.40 13.87
N VAL A 306 31.27 -6.35 13.47
CA VAL A 306 30.50 -6.30 12.20
C VAL A 306 30.87 -5.02 11.47
N GLU A 307 31.18 -5.14 10.19
CA GLU A 307 31.40 -4.00 9.30
C GLU A 307 30.07 -3.52 8.73
N LEU A 308 29.75 -2.24 8.95
CA LEU A 308 28.55 -1.61 8.40
C LEU A 308 28.84 -1.08 7.00
N ASN A 309 27.88 -1.30 6.12
CA ASN A 309 27.78 -0.66 4.80
C ASN A 309 26.45 0.08 4.67
N THR A 310 26.21 0.72 3.54
CA THR A 310 24.96 1.46 3.26
C THR A 310 23.73 0.56 3.31
N ASP A 311 23.82 -0.68 2.80
CA ASP A 311 22.69 -1.62 2.79
C ASP A 311 22.26 -2.01 4.21
N ILE A 312 23.22 -2.31 5.11
CA ILE A 312 22.92 -2.65 6.51
C ILE A 312 22.31 -1.46 7.24
N VAL A 313 22.81 -0.24 7.00
CA VAL A 313 22.27 0.96 7.65
C VAL A 313 20.91 1.33 7.08
N TYR A 314 20.69 1.14 5.78
CA TYR A 314 19.38 1.27 5.15
C TYR A 314 18.37 0.29 5.74
N ALA A 315 18.76 -0.99 5.89
CA ALA A 315 17.96 -2.00 6.57
C ALA A 315 17.61 -1.62 8.02
N MET A 316 18.47 -0.89 8.74
CA MET A 316 18.12 -0.36 10.07
C MET A 316 17.00 0.70 10.00
N GLN A 317 16.94 1.51 8.94
CA GLN A 317 15.82 2.44 8.73
C GLN A 317 14.52 1.69 8.39
N GLU A 318 14.58 0.68 7.54
CA GLU A 318 13.43 -0.18 7.26
C GLU A 318 12.96 -0.93 8.51
N MET A 319 13.89 -1.42 9.36
CA MET A 319 13.54 -2.04 10.64
C MET A 319 12.77 -1.10 11.56
N CYS A 320 13.09 0.20 11.58
CA CYS A 320 12.27 1.17 12.31
C CYS A 320 10.82 1.13 11.84
N ALA A 321 10.59 1.21 10.53
CA ALA A 321 9.25 1.22 9.95
C ALA A 321 8.51 -0.11 10.20
N TYR A 322 9.12 -1.24 9.84
CA TYR A 322 8.49 -2.54 9.95
C TYR A 322 8.23 -3.00 11.40
N GLU A 323 9.18 -2.79 12.33
CA GLU A 323 8.93 -3.09 13.74
C GLU A 323 7.80 -2.22 14.30
N THR A 324 7.79 -0.93 13.98
CA THR A 324 6.74 -0.02 14.47
C THR A 324 5.35 -0.48 14.04
N VAL A 325 5.15 -0.81 12.75
CA VAL A 325 3.83 -1.25 12.28
C VAL A 325 3.49 -2.70 12.67
N SER A 326 4.46 -3.48 13.16
CA SER A 326 4.28 -4.88 13.53
C SER A 326 4.09 -5.09 15.04
N ILE A 327 4.93 -4.44 15.85
CA ILE A 327 4.96 -4.60 17.33
C ILE A 327 4.71 -3.28 18.08
N GLY A 328 4.37 -2.21 17.35
CA GLY A 328 3.94 -0.94 17.91
C GLY A 328 5.06 0.08 18.17
N TYR A 329 6.33 -0.31 18.15
CA TYR A 329 7.49 0.56 18.35
C TYR A 329 8.77 -0.06 17.79
N SER A 330 9.82 0.76 17.60
CA SER A 330 11.15 0.26 17.26
C SER A 330 12.25 1.13 17.87
N ARG A 331 13.31 0.50 18.36
CA ARG A 331 14.50 1.19 18.85
C ARG A 331 15.41 1.69 17.73
N PHE A 332 15.26 1.15 16.53
CA PHE A 332 15.98 1.63 15.36
C PHE A 332 15.60 3.07 14.99
N CYS A 333 14.39 3.49 15.32
CA CYS A 333 13.89 4.83 14.98
C CYS A 333 14.71 5.96 15.60
N ASP A 334 15.28 5.72 16.79
CA ASP A 334 16.06 6.72 17.54
C ASP A 334 17.50 6.87 17.02
N LEU A 335 17.90 6.05 16.04
CA LEU A 335 19.27 6.05 15.51
C LEU A 335 19.54 7.16 14.49
N PHE A 336 18.51 7.74 13.91
CA PHE A 336 18.62 8.58 12.73
C PHE A 336 18.16 10.02 12.99
N THR A 337 18.85 10.95 12.32
CA THR A 337 18.50 12.37 12.34
C THR A 337 17.33 12.67 11.39
N GLU A 338 16.81 13.90 11.49
CA GLU A 338 15.76 14.37 10.59
C GLU A 338 16.22 14.36 9.12
N GLU A 339 17.47 14.76 8.85
CA GLU A 339 18.04 14.76 7.50
C GLU A 339 18.19 13.34 6.95
N GLU A 340 18.60 12.39 7.80
CA GLU A 340 18.70 10.97 7.42
C GLU A 340 17.32 10.35 7.16
N TRP A 341 16.28 10.77 7.88
CA TRP A 341 14.90 10.37 7.59
C TRP A 341 14.35 10.98 6.29
N LYS A 342 14.67 12.24 6.00
CA LYS A 342 14.35 12.85 4.70
C LYS A 342 15.09 12.14 3.56
N GLY A 343 16.33 11.73 3.79
CA GLY A 343 17.09 10.92 2.84
C GLY A 343 16.46 9.56 2.58
N PHE A 344 15.92 8.92 3.61
CA PHE A 344 15.22 7.64 3.51
C PHE A 344 13.90 7.76 2.73
N GLU A 345 13.09 8.76 3.04
CA GLU A 345 11.87 9.05 2.28
C GLU A 345 12.17 9.27 0.80
N TYR A 346 13.15 10.13 0.51
CA TYR A 346 13.54 10.43 -0.86
C TYR A 346 14.15 9.20 -1.58
N SER A 347 14.80 8.27 -0.87
CA SER A 347 15.28 7.03 -1.49
C SER A 347 14.13 6.19 -2.06
N ILE A 348 12.99 6.20 -1.38
CA ILE A 348 11.78 5.51 -1.81
C ILE A 348 11.09 6.27 -2.95
N ASP A 349 11.09 7.61 -2.91
CA ASP A 349 10.61 8.43 -4.02
C ASP A 349 11.37 8.11 -5.31
N VAL A 350 12.71 8.03 -5.22
CA VAL A 350 13.60 7.66 -6.34
C VAL A 350 13.30 6.25 -6.84
N ASN A 351 13.16 5.28 -5.93
CA ASN A 351 12.83 3.91 -6.31
C ASN A 351 11.53 3.83 -7.10
N PHE A 352 10.47 4.42 -6.58
CA PHE A 352 9.15 4.41 -7.22
C PHE A 352 9.12 5.23 -8.52
N TRP A 353 9.83 6.36 -8.58
CA TRP A 353 9.91 7.17 -9.79
C TRP A 353 10.46 6.35 -10.96
N TYR A 354 11.57 5.65 -10.74
CA TYR A 354 12.27 4.90 -11.78
C TYR A 354 11.86 3.43 -11.89
N GLY A 355 11.16 2.86 -10.90
CA GLY A 355 10.68 1.48 -10.91
C GLY A 355 9.28 1.31 -11.51
N ASP A 356 8.33 2.14 -11.08
CA ASP A 356 6.90 1.96 -11.39
C ASP A 356 6.20 3.27 -11.79
N GLY A 357 6.89 4.37 -11.71
CA GLY A 357 6.36 5.71 -11.82
C GLY A 357 6.67 6.41 -13.14
N PRO A 358 6.66 7.75 -13.13
CA PRO A 358 6.80 8.57 -14.35
C PRO A 358 8.14 8.44 -15.06
N GLY A 359 9.22 8.07 -14.36
CA GLY A 359 10.54 7.83 -14.90
C GLY A 359 10.75 6.42 -15.47
N ASN A 360 9.79 5.50 -15.28
CA ASN A 360 9.90 4.16 -15.82
C ASN A 360 9.17 4.05 -17.17
N PRO A 361 9.81 3.50 -18.22
CA PRO A 361 9.17 3.30 -19.51
C PRO A 361 7.85 2.52 -19.48
N THR A 362 7.69 1.59 -18.53
CA THR A 362 6.49 0.77 -18.38
C THR A 362 5.47 1.35 -17.40
N GLY A 363 5.78 2.47 -16.74
CA GLY A 363 4.95 3.01 -15.66
C GLY A 363 3.51 3.30 -16.09
N ALA A 364 3.30 3.97 -17.22
CA ALA A 364 1.95 4.23 -17.74
C ALA A 364 1.30 2.97 -18.31
N ALA A 365 2.08 2.09 -18.97
CA ALA A 365 1.56 0.87 -19.58
C ALA A 365 0.98 -0.10 -18.52
N GLN A 366 1.61 -0.23 -17.36
CA GLN A 366 1.10 -1.03 -16.27
C GLN A 366 -0.25 -0.52 -15.73
N GLY A 367 -0.45 0.80 -15.68
CA GLY A 367 -1.68 1.41 -15.16
C GLY A 367 -2.82 1.55 -16.17
N ILE A 368 -2.55 1.46 -17.49
CA ILE A 368 -3.54 1.84 -18.52
C ILE A 368 -4.74 0.90 -18.59
N GLY A 369 -4.56 -0.38 -18.27
CA GLY A 369 -5.67 -1.34 -18.21
C GLY A 369 -6.73 -0.94 -17.18
N TYR A 370 -6.32 -0.48 -16.00
CA TYR A 370 -7.27 0.06 -15.01
C TYR A 370 -7.99 1.32 -15.51
N VAL A 371 -7.31 2.17 -16.27
CA VAL A 371 -7.95 3.34 -16.89
C VAL A 371 -9.02 2.93 -17.90
N GLN A 372 -8.79 1.87 -18.70
CA GLN A 372 -9.79 1.29 -19.59
C GLN A 372 -11.04 0.81 -18.82
N GLU A 373 -10.83 0.08 -17.70
CA GLU A 373 -11.91 -0.35 -16.82
C GLU A 373 -12.66 0.82 -16.19
N LEU A 374 -11.95 1.85 -15.72
CA LEU A 374 -12.56 3.05 -15.16
C LEU A 374 -13.45 3.76 -16.18
N VAL A 375 -12.97 3.95 -17.42
CA VAL A 375 -13.75 4.55 -18.52
C VAL A 375 -15.00 3.70 -18.84
N ALA A 376 -14.86 2.37 -18.85
CA ALA A 376 -16.00 1.46 -19.07
C ALA A 376 -17.09 1.64 -17.99
N ARG A 377 -16.69 1.71 -16.71
CA ARG A 377 -17.59 1.95 -15.57
C ARG A 377 -18.26 3.32 -15.63
N LEU A 378 -17.49 4.38 -15.94
CA LEU A 378 -18.00 5.76 -16.02
C LEU A 378 -18.99 5.95 -17.18
N THR A 379 -18.72 5.33 -18.32
CA THR A 379 -19.58 5.41 -19.51
C THR A 379 -20.67 4.34 -19.55
N LYS A 380 -20.63 3.39 -18.63
CA LYS A 380 -21.49 2.18 -18.64
C LYS A 380 -21.41 1.41 -19.94
N THR A 381 -20.24 1.43 -20.59
CA THR A 381 -19.99 0.76 -21.86
C THR A 381 -19.06 -0.42 -21.64
N PRO A 382 -19.49 -1.66 -21.96
CA PRO A 382 -18.65 -2.85 -21.79
C PRO A 382 -17.35 -2.75 -22.59
N LEU A 383 -16.26 -3.29 -22.02
CA LEU A 383 -15.02 -3.52 -22.74
C LEU A 383 -15.24 -4.58 -23.83
N THR A 384 -14.68 -4.33 -25.00
CA THR A 384 -14.75 -5.24 -26.16
C THR A 384 -13.36 -5.59 -26.70
N VAL A 385 -12.32 -4.91 -26.24
CA VAL A 385 -10.92 -5.12 -26.57
C VAL A 385 -10.16 -5.33 -25.27
N PHE A 386 -9.29 -6.34 -25.22
CA PHE A 386 -8.54 -6.77 -24.05
C PHE A 386 -7.06 -6.92 -24.47
N ASP A 387 -6.45 -5.80 -24.83
CA ASP A 387 -5.10 -5.69 -25.41
C ASP A 387 -4.05 -5.13 -24.45
N THR A 388 -4.41 -5.01 -23.17
CA THR A 388 -3.56 -4.53 -22.08
C THR A 388 -3.57 -5.54 -20.91
N THR A 389 -3.47 -5.07 -19.67
CA THR A 389 -3.61 -5.88 -18.46
C THR A 389 -5.06 -6.24 -18.12
N THR A 390 -6.04 -5.83 -18.93
CA THR A 390 -7.45 -6.15 -18.73
C THR A 390 -7.75 -7.63 -18.92
N ASN A 391 -8.62 -8.19 -18.06
CA ASN A 391 -8.95 -9.62 -18.07
C ASN A 391 -10.25 -9.90 -18.84
N GLY A 392 -10.14 -10.38 -20.09
CA GLY A 392 -11.31 -10.60 -20.95
C GLY A 392 -12.36 -11.58 -20.37
N THR A 393 -11.96 -12.51 -19.49
CA THR A 393 -12.88 -13.43 -18.84
C THR A 393 -13.70 -12.75 -17.74
N LEU A 394 -13.08 -11.89 -16.96
CA LEU A 394 -13.72 -11.22 -15.83
C LEU A 394 -14.37 -9.90 -16.26
N ASP A 395 -13.65 -9.05 -16.99
CA ASP A 395 -14.09 -7.70 -17.36
C ASP A 395 -15.08 -7.69 -18.55
N GLY A 396 -15.08 -8.77 -19.34
CA GLY A 396 -16.08 -9.01 -20.37
C GLY A 396 -17.42 -9.53 -19.84
N ASN A 397 -17.54 -9.83 -18.56
CA ASN A 397 -18.73 -10.40 -17.93
C ASN A 397 -19.36 -9.41 -16.94
N ASN A 398 -20.61 -8.99 -17.20
CA ASN A 398 -21.32 -8.03 -16.36
C ASN A 398 -21.71 -8.53 -14.95
N ILE A 399 -21.46 -9.80 -14.63
CA ILE A 399 -21.63 -10.36 -13.28
C ILE A 399 -20.38 -10.07 -12.44
N THR A 400 -19.20 -10.30 -13.01
CA THR A 400 -17.91 -10.09 -12.34
C THR A 400 -17.40 -8.65 -12.47
N PHE A 401 -17.85 -7.94 -13.50
CA PHE A 401 -17.54 -6.55 -13.79
C PHE A 401 -18.81 -5.73 -14.09
N PRO A 402 -19.69 -5.52 -13.10
CA PRO A 402 -20.92 -4.76 -13.29
C PRO A 402 -20.63 -3.28 -13.54
N LEU A 403 -21.39 -2.67 -14.48
CA LEU A 403 -21.22 -1.26 -14.86
C LEU A 403 -22.25 -0.32 -14.21
N ASN A 404 -23.16 -0.85 -13.38
CA ASN A 404 -24.31 -0.11 -12.85
C ASN A 404 -24.35 -0.01 -11.33
N GLN A 405 -23.22 -0.19 -10.65
CA GLN A 405 -23.19 -0.03 -9.19
C GLN A 405 -22.73 1.39 -8.80
N PRO A 406 -23.20 1.92 -7.65
CA PRO A 406 -22.85 3.27 -7.21
C PRO A 406 -21.52 3.33 -6.47
N ILE A 407 -21.04 2.22 -5.91
CA ILE A 407 -19.77 2.11 -5.20
C ILE A 407 -18.95 0.99 -5.83
N TYR A 408 -17.72 1.32 -6.22
CA TYR A 408 -16.69 0.37 -6.64
C TYR A 408 -15.56 0.39 -5.63
N MET A 409 -15.06 -0.78 -5.25
CA MET A 409 -13.88 -0.93 -4.39
C MET A 409 -12.98 -1.97 -5.02
N ASP A 410 -11.75 -1.57 -5.32
CA ASP A 410 -10.70 -2.39 -5.90
C ASP A 410 -9.48 -2.34 -4.97
N ALA A 411 -9.06 -3.50 -4.45
CA ALA A 411 -7.88 -3.60 -3.58
C ALA A 411 -6.64 -3.96 -4.39
N THR A 412 -5.56 -3.20 -4.22
CA THR A 412 -4.33 -3.26 -5.01
C THR A 412 -3.07 -3.01 -4.19
N HIS A 413 -1.91 -2.92 -4.85
CA HIS A 413 -0.59 -2.67 -4.30
C HIS A 413 -0.16 -1.20 -4.43
N ASP A 414 0.92 -0.82 -3.73
CA ASP A 414 1.50 0.53 -3.75
C ASP A 414 2.01 0.92 -5.14
N THR A 415 2.81 0.06 -5.77
CA THR A 415 3.38 0.29 -7.12
C THR A 415 2.27 0.47 -8.15
N VAL A 416 1.16 -0.25 -8.02
CA VAL A 416 0.01 -0.14 -8.93
C VAL A 416 -0.70 1.20 -8.80
N ILE A 417 -0.84 1.75 -7.57
CA ILE A 417 -1.38 3.11 -7.40
C ILE A 417 -0.48 4.13 -8.10
N ALA A 418 0.85 3.99 -7.98
CA ALA A 418 1.81 4.86 -8.67
C ALA A 418 1.71 4.75 -10.19
N SER A 419 1.61 3.51 -10.71
CA SER A 419 1.45 3.25 -12.15
C SER A 419 0.12 3.79 -12.69
N ILE A 420 -0.98 3.63 -11.95
CA ILE A 420 -2.29 4.17 -12.35
C ILE A 420 -2.28 5.70 -12.33
N ALA A 421 -1.68 6.34 -11.31
CA ALA A 421 -1.52 7.80 -11.27
C ALA A 421 -0.69 8.31 -12.46
N THR A 422 0.36 7.56 -12.85
CA THR A 422 1.19 7.83 -14.04
C THR A 422 0.38 7.64 -15.34
N ALA A 423 -0.39 6.56 -15.45
CA ALA A 423 -1.27 6.30 -16.59
C ALA A 423 -2.33 7.38 -16.75
N MET A 424 -2.91 7.87 -15.67
CA MET A 424 -3.86 8.98 -15.67
C MET A 424 -3.20 10.35 -15.89
N ASN A 425 -1.88 10.41 -15.97
CA ASN A 425 -1.11 11.62 -16.21
C ASN A 425 -1.37 12.74 -15.18
N PHE A 426 -1.24 12.41 -13.89
CA PHE A 426 -1.36 13.39 -12.80
C PHE A 426 -0.11 14.28 -12.71
N THR A 427 0.01 15.23 -13.62
CA THR A 427 1.22 16.04 -13.85
C THR A 427 1.67 16.87 -12.66
N THR A 428 0.81 17.14 -11.68
CA THR A 428 1.24 17.83 -10.45
C THR A 428 2.18 16.98 -9.58
N MET A 429 2.13 15.66 -9.71
CA MET A 429 3.05 14.75 -9.03
C MET A 429 4.39 14.63 -9.76
N THR A 430 4.47 15.04 -11.04
CA THR A 430 5.66 14.84 -11.88
C THR A 430 6.40 16.14 -12.20
N ALA A 431 5.91 17.29 -11.72
CA ALA A 431 6.41 18.61 -12.08
C ALA A 431 7.88 18.86 -11.66
N GLY A 432 8.35 18.19 -10.60
CA GLY A 432 9.71 18.30 -10.07
C GLY A 432 10.70 17.24 -10.60
N GLY A 433 10.30 16.39 -11.53
CA GLY A 433 11.19 15.33 -12.06
C GLY A 433 11.95 15.72 -13.35
N PRO A 434 12.94 14.92 -13.79
CA PRO A 434 13.43 13.66 -13.19
C PRO A 434 14.12 13.84 -11.83
N LEU A 435 14.07 12.82 -10.97
CA LEU A 435 14.62 12.89 -9.62
C LEU A 435 16.15 12.66 -9.61
N PRO A 436 16.98 13.64 -9.15
CA PRO A 436 18.42 13.48 -9.06
C PRO A 436 18.82 12.51 -7.94
N VAL A 437 20.01 11.88 -8.05
CA VAL A 437 20.53 10.93 -7.07
C VAL A 437 21.72 11.47 -6.25
N ASP A 438 21.97 12.77 -6.33
CA ASP A 438 23.07 13.43 -5.62
C ASP A 438 22.59 14.47 -4.59
N HIS A 439 21.32 14.86 -4.63
CA HIS A 439 20.68 15.75 -3.67
C HIS A 439 19.15 15.63 -3.71
N ILE A 440 18.47 16.10 -2.67
CA ILE A 440 17.00 16.23 -2.66
C ILE A 440 16.64 17.58 -3.30
N PRO A 441 15.88 17.63 -4.42
CA PRO A 441 15.50 18.90 -5.04
C PRO A 441 14.49 19.65 -4.16
N LEU A 442 14.61 20.99 -4.15
CA LEU A 442 13.74 21.84 -3.33
C LEU A 442 12.28 21.86 -3.83
N ASP A 443 12.08 21.53 -5.08
CA ASP A 443 10.78 21.52 -5.77
C ASP A 443 10.27 20.09 -6.05
N ASN A 444 10.74 19.10 -5.28
CA ASN A 444 10.22 17.73 -5.37
C ASN A 444 8.71 17.71 -5.14
N THR A 445 7.97 17.15 -6.10
CA THR A 445 6.52 16.99 -6.03
C THR A 445 6.08 15.52 -5.98
N TYR A 446 7.04 14.60 -6.15
CA TYR A 446 6.77 13.17 -6.12
C TYR A 446 7.13 12.59 -4.76
N HIS A 447 6.12 12.43 -3.91
CA HIS A 447 6.29 11.90 -2.56
C HIS A 447 5.48 10.61 -2.40
N VAL A 448 6.17 9.48 -2.33
CA VAL A 448 5.53 8.17 -2.20
C VAL A 448 4.69 8.06 -0.93
N GLN A 449 5.11 8.69 0.16
CA GLN A 449 4.32 8.78 1.39
C GLN A 449 2.97 9.52 1.23
N TYR A 450 2.81 10.34 0.18
CA TYR A 450 1.53 10.99 -0.14
C TYR A 450 0.73 10.17 -1.15
N ILE A 451 1.42 9.38 -1.98
CA ILE A 451 0.81 8.62 -3.07
C ILE A 451 0.38 7.22 -2.58
N ALA A 452 1.30 6.47 -2.00
CA ALA A 452 1.11 5.06 -1.76
C ALA A 452 1.62 4.55 -0.39
N PRO A 453 1.37 5.24 0.75
CA PRO A 453 1.66 4.69 2.08
C PRO A 453 0.81 3.45 2.36
N PHE A 454 1.10 2.69 3.42
CA PHE A 454 0.22 1.58 3.85
C PHE A 454 -1.22 2.05 4.03
N ALA A 455 -2.17 1.30 3.46
CA ALA A 455 -3.59 1.62 3.44
C ALA A 455 -3.94 2.92 2.66
N SER A 456 -3.08 3.33 1.74
CA SER A 456 -3.38 4.41 0.79
C SER A 456 -4.65 4.11 0.00
N HIS A 457 -5.42 5.14 -0.30
CA HIS A 457 -6.61 5.02 -1.12
C HIS A 457 -6.82 6.23 -2.02
N MET A 458 -7.27 5.96 -3.23
CA MET A 458 -7.67 6.96 -4.21
C MET A 458 -9.17 6.84 -4.47
N GLU A 459 -9.89 7.93 -4.32
CA GLU A 459 -11.34 8.01 -4.47
C GLU A 459 -11.68 8.84 -5.72
N GLY A 460 -12.17 8.20 -6.77
CA GLY A 460 -12.78 8.87 -7.93
C GLY A 460 -14.25 9.20 -7.63
N GLN A 461 -14.55 10.44 -7.34
CA GLN A 461 -15.87 10.92 -6.92
C GLN A 461 -16.63 11.51 -8.11
N VAL A 462 -17.74 10.88 -8.53
CA VAL A 462 -18.65 11.39 -9.56
C VAL A 462 -19.82 12.08 -8.89
N MET A 463 -20.09 13.31 -9.26
CA MET A 463 -21.14 14.12 -8.65
C MET A 463 -21.85 15.03 -9.63
N THR A 464 -23.08 15.38 -9.30
CA THR A 464 -23.87 16.36 -10.03
C THR A 464 -23.83 17.70 -9.32
N CYS A 465 -23.36 18.74 -9.98
CA CYS A 465 -23.22 20.07 -9.40
C CYS A 465 -23.99 21.12 -10.20
N PRO A 466 -24.53 22.18 -9.58
CA PRO A 466 -25.12 23.31 -10.29
C PRO A 466 -24.03 24.07 -11.04
N THR A 467 -24.32 24.50 -12.26
CA THR A 467 -23.39 25.26 -13.10
C THR A 467 -23.15 26.70 -12.63
N SER A 468 -23.98 27.20 -11.70
CA SER A 468 -23.85 28.50 -11.05
C SER A 468 -24.56 28.50 -9.69
N SER A 469 -24.37 29.55 -8.91
CA SER A 469 -25.02 29.73 -7.60
C SER A 469 -26.54 30.09 -7.70
N ALA A 470 -27.09 30.24 -8.90
CA ALA A 470 -28.50 30.52 -9.07
C ALA A 470 -29.36 29.32 -8.66
N PRO A 471 -30.48 29.50 -7.92
CA PRO A 471 -31.33 28.38 -7.46
C PRO A 471 -31.88 27.50 -8.56
N SER A 472 -32.00 28.02 -9.78
CA SER A 472 -32.51 27.30 -10.98
C SER A 472 -31.41 26.94 -11.98
N ALA A 473 -30.14 26.98 -11.56
CA ALA A 473 -29.02 26.62 -12.42
C ALA A 473 -29.15 25.17 -12.91
N PRO A 474 -28.89 24.90 -14.19
CA PRO A 474 -28.79 23.52 -14.65
C PRO A 474 -27.69 22.79 -13.91
N LYS A 475 -27.87 21.50 -13.71
CA LYS A 475 -26.87 20.63 -13.10
C LYS A 475 -26.09 19.91 -14.20
N GLU A 476 -24.79 19.76 -14.00
CA GLU A 476 -23.90 18.97 -14.85
C GLU A 476 -23.15 17.94 -14.00
N THR A 477 -22.68 16.89 -14.66
CA THR A 477 -21.92 15.82 -13.98
C THR A 477 -20.43 16.09 -14.06
N TYR A 478 -19.77 15.96 -12.92
CA TYR A 478 -18.35 16.18 -12.73
C TYR A 478 -17.69 14.95 -12.09
N ILE A 479 -16.39 14.85 -12.27
CA ILE A 479 -15.52 13.91 -11.56
C ILE A 479 -14.34 14.66 -10.95
N ARG A 480 -13.85 14.18 -9.82
CA ARG A 480 -12.57 14.55 -9.22
C ARG A 480 -11.93 13.35 -8.58
N PHE A 481 -10.64 13.46 -8.28
CA PHE A 481 -9.89 12.45 -7.54
C PHE A 481 -9.38 13.01 -6.22
N VAL A 482 -9.54 12.20 -5.18
CA VAL A 482 -9.03 12.47 -3.83
C VAL A 482 -8.10 11.31 -3.48
N LEU A 483 -6.83 11.61 -3.27
CA LEU A 483 -5.80 10.66 -2.90
C LEU A 483 -5.36 10.94 -1.47
N ASN A 484 -5.61 10.02 -0.56
CA ASN A 484 -5.28 10.18 0.86
C ASN A 484 -5.76 11.52 1.46
N ASP A 485 -7.00 11.91 1.19
CA ASP A 485 -7.65 13.19 1.51
C ASP A 485 -7.09 14.42 0.75
N GLY A 486 -6.08 14.27 -0.09
CA GLY A 486 -5.59 15.33 -0.97
C GLY A 486 -6.36 15.37 -2.29
N VAL A 487 -6.91 16.51 -2.66
CA VAL A 487 -7.56 16.68 -3.98
C VAL A 487 -6.51 16.82 -5.06
N VAL A 488 -6.57 15.94 -6.07
CA VAL A 488 -5.60 15.91 -7.18
C VAL A 488 -6.09 16.78 -8.33
N PRO A 489 -5.34 17.80 -8.77
CA PRO A 489 -5.65 18.55 -9.98
C PRO A 489 -5.51 17.68 -11.23
N LEU A 490 -6.48 17.73 -12.11
CA LEU A 490 -6.49 16.91 -13.33
C LEU A 490 -5.84 17.63 -14.54
N THR A 491 -4.85 18.47 -14.29
CA THR A 491 -4.21 19.37 -15.26
C THR A 491 -3.51 18.66 -16.41
N GLY A 492 -3.03 17.45 -16.19
CA GLY A 492 -2.39 16.62 -17.22
C GLY A 492 -3.36 15.88 -18.13
N ILE A 493 -4.66 15.93 -17.83
CA ILE A 493 -5.70 15.26 -18.62
C ILE A 493 -6.24 16.24 -19.65
N ALA A 494 -6.22 15.82 -20.92
CA ALA A 494 -6.79 16.61 -22.01
C ALA A 494 -8.24 17.02 -21.66
N HIS A 495 -8.61 18.25 -21.97
CA HIS A 495 -9.91 18.87 -21.65
C HIS A 495 -10.16 19.20 -20.17
N CYS A 496 -9.28 18.74 -19.21
CA CYS A 496 -9.35 19.09 -17.79
C CYS A 496 -8.23 20.06 -17.35
N ALA A 497 -7.49 20.64 -18.29
CA ALA A 497 -6.27 21.43 -18.02
C ALA A 497 -6.46 22.68 -17.14
N THR A 498 -7.68 23.15 -16.94
CA THR A 498 -8.00 24.27 -16.06
C THR A 498 -8.69 23.76 -14.80
N PRO A 499 -7.95 23.54 -13.69
CA PRO A 499 -8.54 23.04 -12.46
C PRO A 499 -9.42 24.15 -11.84
N ASN A 500 -10.57 23.75 -11.32
CA ASN A 500 -11.32 24.62 -10.43
C ASN A 500 -10.79 24.46 -8.99
N LYS A 501 -11.26 25.29 -8.06
CA LYS A 501 -10.84 25.27 -6.65
C LYS A 501 -11.13 23.95 -5.92
N ASP A 502 -12.09 23.14 -6.42
CA ASP A 502 -12.54 21.88 -5.84
C ASP A 502 -11.97 20.66 -6.60
N GLY A 503 -11.11 20.87 -7.61
CA GLY A 503 -10.51 19.82 -8.44
C GLY A 503 -11.44 19.15 -9.44
N LEU A 504 -12.62 19.73 -9.69
CA LEU A 504 -13.64 19.16 -10.56
C LEU A 504 -13.31 19.33 -12.05
N CYS A 505 -13.49 18.26 -12.83
CA CYS A 505 -13.58 18.26 -14.29
C CYS A 505 -14.95 17.75 -14.73
N ARG A 506 -15.50 18.26 -15.83
CA ARG A 506 -16.73 17.68 -16.40
C ARG A 506 -16.49 16.23 -16.75
N LEU A 507 -17.47 15.37 -16.46
CA LEU A 507 -17.31 13.92 -16.69
C LEU A 507 -17.03 13.59 -18.15
N ASP A 508 -17.73 14.23 -19.09
CA ASP A 508 -17.53 13.99 -20.53
C ASP A 508 -16.13 14.42 -21.00
N ASP A 509 -15.62 15.54 -20.47
CA ASP A 509 -14.28 16.05 -20.78
C ASP A 509 -13.19 15.11 -20.21
N PHE A 510 -13.39 14.64 -18.99
CA PHE A 510 -12.51 13.64 -18.38
C PHE A 510 -12.48 12.33 -19.18
N VAL A 511 -13.63 11.80 -19.54
CA VAL A 511 -13.75 10.57 -20.34
C VAL A 511 -13.09 10.74 -21.71
N ALA A 512 -13.26 11.89 -22.36
CA ALA A 512 -12.59 12.18 -23.62
C ALA A 512 -11.06 12.21 -23.46
N GLY A 513 -10.57 12.87 -22.41
CA GLY A 513 -9.14 12.92 -22.11
C GLY A 513 -8.55 11.54 -21.78
N MET A 514 -9.28 10.70 -21.01
CA MET A 514 -8.81 9.33 -20.71
C MET A 514 -8.82 8.43 -21.96
N LYS A 515 -9.78 8.56 -22.85
CA LYS A 515 -9.78 7.84 -24.14
C LYS A 515 -8.56 8.24 -24.98
N GLN A 516 -8.23 9.53 -25.05
CA GLN A 516 -7.02 9.98 -25.72
C GLN A 516 -5.78 9.38 -25.04
N ARG A 517 -5.72 9.35 -23.71
CA ARG A 517 -4.57 8.77 -22.97
C ARG A 517 -4.42 7.27 -23.23
N ILE A 518 -5.52 6.51 -23.34
CA ILE A 518 -5.51 5.09 -23.72
C ILE A 518 -4.90 4.88 -25.12
N GLU A 519 -5.19 5.78 -26.06
CA GLU A 519 -4.59 5.74 -27.41
C GLU A 519 -3.11 6.15 -27.44
N GLU A 520 -2.68 7.00 -26.51
CA GLU A 520 -1.28 7.47 -26.39
C GLU A 520 -0.34 6.42 -25.83
N VAL A 521 -0.81 5.53 -24.95
CA VAL A 521 0.04 4.51 -24.31
C VAL A 521 0.10 3.26 -25.18
N ASP A 522 1.26 2.98 -25.73
CA ASP A 522 1.51 1.78 -26.55
C ASP A 522 1.93 0.61 -25.64
N PHE A 523 0.94 -0.05 -25.03
CA PHE A 523 1.17 -1.14 -24.08
C PHE A 523 2.06 -2.24 -24.65
N LEU A 524 1.87 -2.63 -25.91
CA LEU A 524 2.66 -3.70 -26.51
C LEU A 524 4.12 -3.26 -26.72
N TYR A 525 4.35 -2.02 -27.09
CA TYR A 525 5.70 -1.50 -27.25
C TYR A 525 6.39 -1.35 -25.88
N ASP A 526 5.77 -0.63 -24.95
CA ASP A 526 6.38 -0.32 -23.66
C ASP A 526 6.64 -1.60 -22.83
N CYS A 527 5.75 -2.60 -22.92
CA CYS A 527 5.85 -3.84 -22.15
C CYS A 527 6.67 -4.96 -22.80
N PHE A 528 6.84 -4.97 -24.13
CA PHE A 528 7.41 -6.16 -24.83
C PHE A 528 8.47 -5.82 -25.89
N ALA A 529 8.65 -4.57 -26.29
CA ALA A 529 9.70 -4.22 -27.23
C ALA A 529 11.09 -4.27 -26.58
N ASP A 530 12.10 -4.56 -27.40
CA ASP A 530 13.50 -4.49 -26.99
C ASP A 530 14.01 -3.06 -27.24
N TYR A 531 14.15 -2.29 -26.16
CA TYR A 531 14.74 -0.96 -26.17
C TYR A 531 15.78 -0.84 -25.03
N PRO A 532 16.80 0.04 -25.18
CA PRO A 532 17.82 0.19 -24.15
C PRO A 532 17.23 0.76 -22.86
N VAL A 533 17.78 0.33 -21.73
CA VAL A 533 17.48 0.96 -20.43
C VAL A 533 17.93 2.42 -20.50
N PRO A 534 17.04 3.41 -20.29
CA PRO A 534 17.39 4.82 -20.41
C PRO A 534 18.40 5.26 -19.34
N TYR A 535 19.50 5.89 -19.80
CA TYR A 535 20.50 6.48 -18.89
C TYR A 535 21.26 7.64 -19.57
N PRO A 536 21.25 8.88 -19.00
CA PRO A 536 20.38 9.29 -17.89
C PRO A 536 18.91 9.23 -18.29
N ASP A 537 18.06 8.86 -17.36
CA ASP A 537 16.61 8.86 -17.59
C ASP A 537 16.07 10.29 -17.52
N LEU A 538 15.31 10.68 -18.53
CA LEU A 538 14.65 11.99 -18.63
C LEU A 538 13.12 11.87 -18.73
N LEU A 539 12.58 10.66 -18.58
CA LEU A 539 11.15 10.41 -18.65
C LEU A 539 10.40 11.03 -17.46
N THR A 540 9.23 11.57 -17.75
CA THR A 540 8.33 12.16 -16.74
C THR A 540 6.87 11.79 -16.97
N ASN A 541 6.58 10.89 -17.90
CA ASN A 541 5.23 10.51 -18.30
C ASN A 541 4.98 8.98 -18.33
N GLY A 542 5.99 8.19 -17.94
CA GLY A 542 5.90 6.73 -17.81
C GLY A 542 5.82 5.99 -19.13
N ARG A 543 6.35 6.53 -20.24
CA ARG A 543 6.31 5.92 -21.57
C ARG A 543 7.65 6.01 -22.27
N GLU A 544 8.09 4.93 -22.92
CA GLU A 544 9.24 4.96 -23.80
C GLU A 544 8.91 5.62 -25.13
N LYS A 545 7.75 5.29 -25.70
CA LYS A 545 7.33 5.85 -26.98
C LYS A 545 6.59 7.17 -26.78
N LEU A 546 7.11 8.23 -27.36
CA LEU A 546 6.53 9.58 -27.36
C LEU A 546 5.53 9.78 -28.48
#